data_3ca3db88131681ac5e35110679f67247
#
_entry.id   3ca3db88131681ac5e35110679f67247
#
_cell.length_a   1.000
_cell.length_b   1.000
_cell.length_c   1.000
_cell.angle_alpha   90.00
_cell.angle_beta   90.00
_cell.angle_gamma   90.00
#
_symmetry.space_group_name_H-M   'P 1'
#
loop_
_entity.id
_entity.type
_entity.pdbx_description
1 polymer ?
#
loop_
_entity_poly.entity_id
_entity_poly.type
_entity_poly.pdbx_seq_one_letter_code
_entity_poly.pdbx_strand_id
1 'polypeptide(L)'
;LVGSEMCIRDSDTVVAFRVSSSQDSVDFSSLNKLKCPDSVIRLKNIWDIYKFNGDAIISDFDLITKDKKSQTIPDGVQFLNKDLIFLEQGAKLPFCTLNATNGPIYIGKNSEIMEGSLIRGPFAVCENSVVKMGSKIYGSTTIGPHCKVGGEISNSVFFGYSNKSHDGFLGNSVIGEWCNLGADSNTSNLKNNYAEVKLWNYESESFINTGLQFCGLMMGDHTKCGINTMFNTGTVVGVFANIFGSGFPRNFVPSFSWGGNKGFTTYLTKKAFEVASLVMERRGCKFTTQDSEILKEVFEISKKYRSY
;
A
#
# COMPACT_ATOMS: atom_id res chain seq x y z
N LEU A 1 -24.76 3.36 -26.39
CA LEU A 1 -23.75 4.00 -27.27
C LEU A 1 -22.62 3.01 -27.54
N VAL A 2 -22.94 1.97 -28.29
CA VAL A 2 -21.96 0.98 -28.75
C VAL A 2 -21.38 1.53 -30.06
N GLY A 3 -20.11 1.93 -30.06
CA GLY A 3 -19.37 2.21 -31.29
C GLY A 3 -18.85 3.63 -31.51
N SER A 4 -19.16 4.62 -30.67
CA SER A 4 -18.59 5.98 -30.80
C SER A 4 -17.35 6.17 -29.93
N GLU A 5 -16.37 6.84 -30.48
CA GLU A 5 -15.22 7.34 -29.72
C GLU A 5 -15.69 8.39 -28.72
N MET A 6 -15.24 8.30 -27.45
CA MET A 6 -15.70 9.18 -26.38
C MET A 6 -14.62 9.49 -25.36
N CYS A 7 -14.77 10.62 -24.70
CA CYS A 7 -13.94 11.06 -23.60
C CYS A 7 -14.84 11.44 -22.43
N ILE A 8 -14.68 10.77 -21.29
CA ILE A 8 -15.37 11.09 -20.03
C ILE A 8 -14.51 12.08 -19.26
N ARG A 9 -15.12 13.19 -18.82
CA ARG A 9 -14.42 14.26 -18.10
C ARG A 9 -15.09 14.60 -16.78
N ASP A 10 -14.26 14.87 -15.79
CA ASP A 10 -14.63 15.63 -14.60
C ASP A 10 -14.06 17.04 -14.76
N SER A 11 -14.94 18.00 -15.03
CA SER A 11 -14.57 19.37 -15.43
C SER A 11 -13.63 19.34 -16.65
N ASP A 12 -12.41 19.85 -16.52
CA ASP A 12 -11.39 19.86 -17.59
C ASP A 12 -10.48 18.61 -17.58
N THR A 13 -10.63 17.74 -16.58
CA THR A 13 -9.79 16.54 -16.46
C THR A 13 -10.41 15.37 -17.20
N VAL A 14 -9.62 14.73 -18.07
CA VAL A 14 -10.00 13.47 -18.72
C VAL A 14 -9.91 12.35 -17.68
N VAL A 15 -11.03 11.66 -17.44
CA VAL A 15 -11.13 10.54 -16.49
C VAL A 15 -10.96 9.22 -17.22
N ALA A 16 -11.63 9.09 -18.38
CA ALA A 16 -11.55 7.91 -19.23
C ALA A 16 -11.83 8.29 -20.67
N PHE A 17 -11.35 7.48 -21.61
CA PHE A 17 -11.66 7.63 -23.01
C PHE A 17 -11.77 6.29 -23.72
N ARG A 18 -12.49 6.28 -24.82
CA ARG A 18 -12.61 5.13 -25.72
C ARG A 18 -12.26 5.56 -27.13
N VAL A 19 -11.39 4.81 -27.77
CA VAL A 19 -11.03 4.97 -29.19
C VAL A 19 -11.24 3.65 -29.93
N SER A 20 -11.48 3.73 -31.24
CA SER A 20 -11.85 2.57 -32.09
C SER A 20 -10.67 1.72 -32.54
N SER A 21 -9.44 2.21 -32.41
CA SER A 21 -8.22 1.51 -32.83
C SER A 21 -7.03 1.90 -31.96
N SER A 22 -5.96 1.12 -32.01
CA SER A 22 -4.66 1.45 -31.39
C SER A 22 -4.04 2.65 -32.12
N GLN A 23 -4.21 3.83 -31.55
CA GLN A 23 -3.54 5.05 -32.00
C GLN A 23 -2.37 5.35 -31.07
N ASP A 24 -1.22 5.69 -31.63
CA ASP A 24 -0.03 6.07 -30.85
C ASP A 24 -0.23 7.43 -30.13
N SER A 25 -1.21 8.23 -30.57
CA SER A 25 -1.61 9.48 -29.92
C SER A 25 -3.11 9.70 -30.07
N VAL A 26 -3.75 10.18 -28.99
CA VAL A 26 -5.19 10.46 -28.96
C VAL A 26 -5.39 11.96 -28.92
N ASP A 27 -6.07 12.51 -29.92
CA ASP A 27 -6.56 13.89 -29.89
C ASP A 27 -7.89 13.97 -29.11
N PHE A 28 -7.80 14.33 -27.84
CA PHE A 28 -8.97 14.47 -26.97
C PHE A 28 -9.93 15.59 -27.38
N SER A 29 -9.53 16.51 -28.25
CA SER A 29 -10.38 17.60 -28.72
C SER A 29 -11.44 17.11 -29.71
N SER A 30 -11.14 16.06 -30.46
CA SER A 30 -12.00 15.43 -31.48
C SER A 30 -13.02 14.44 -30.91
N LEU A 31 -12.86 14.00 -29.65
CA LEU A 31 -13.74 13.02 -29.03
C LEU A 31 -15.04 13.64 -28.50
N ASN A 32 -16.13 12.87 -28.58
CA ASN A 32 -17.39 13.24 -27.92
C ASN A 32 -17.19 13.35 -26.41
N LYS A 33 -17.39 14.55 -25.85
CA LYS A 33 -17.19 14.84 -24.43
C LYS A 33 -18.43 14.44 -23.64
N LEU A 34 -18.27 13.54 -22.71
CA LEU A 34 -19.29 13.17 -21.71
C LEU A 34 -18.87 13.67 -20.33
N LYS A 35 -19.80 14.26 -19.60
CA LYS A 35 -19.57 14.59 -18.20
C LYS A 35 -19.56 13.31 -17.38
N CYS A 36 -18.58 13.16 -16.49
CA CYS A 36 -18.59 12.07 -15.52
C CYS A 36 -19.86 12.21 -14.63
N PRO A 37 -20.71 11.17 -14.55
CA PRO A 37 -21.96 11.26 -13.80
C PRO A 37 -21.74 11.37 -12.29
N ASP A 38 -20.63 10.83 -11.80
CA ASP A 38 -20.31 10.72 -10.38
C ASP A 38 -19.08 11.56 -10.01
N SER A 39 -18.94 11.82 -8.71
CA SER A 39 -17.71 12.41 -8.16
C SER A 39 -16.56 11.42 -8.28
N VAL A 40 -15.43 11.88 -8.81
CA VAL A 40 -14.23 11.06 -9.02
C VAL A 40 -13.21 11.37 -7.95
N ILE A 41 -12.71 10.34 -7.27
CA ILE A 41 -11.54 10.46 -6.38
C ILE A 41 -10.29 10.48 -7.26
N ARG A 42 -9.54 11.58 -7.20
CA ARG A 42 -8.28 11.72 -7.91
C ARG A 42 -7.10 11.60 -6.95
N LEU A 43 -6.22 10.64 -7.20
CA LEU A 43 -4.95 10.53 -6.51
C LEU A 43 -3.94 11.45 -7.19
N LYS A 44 -3.53 12.52 -6.52
CA LYS A 44 -2.52 13.48 -7.01
C LYS A 44 -1.17 13.23 -6.37
N ASN A 45 -1.18 12.75 -5.15
CA ASN A 45 0.01 12.55 -4.34
C ASN A 45 0.02 11.13 -3.76
N ILE A 46 1.19 10.63 -3.41
CA ILE A 46 1.31 9.29 -2.85
C ILE A 46 0.54 9.12 -1.52
N TRP A 47 0.43 10.15 -0.72
CA TRP A 47 -0.34 10.10 0.53
C TRP A 47 -1.87 10.08 0.32
N ASP A 48 -2.35 10.42 -0.87
CA ASP A 48 -3.77 10.32 -1.19
C ASP A 48 -4.23 8.85 -1.16
N ILE A 49 -3.33 7.90 -1.37
CA ILE A 49 -3.60 6.46 -1.32
C ILE A 49 -4.16 6.06 0.05
N TYR A 50 -3.50 6.39 1.16
CA TYR A 50 -4.05 6.07 2.48
C TYR A 50 -5.11 7.06 2.93
N LYS A 51 -5.04 8.32 2.48
CA LYS A 51 -6.00 9.38 2.86
C LYS A 51 -7.42 9.07 2.38
N PHE A 52 -7.56 8.59 1.15
CA PHE A 52 -8.87 8.24 0.57
C PHE A 52 -9.21 6.75 0.72
N ASN A 53 -8.35 5.95 1.36
CA ASN A 53 -8.55 4.52 1.51
C ASN A 53 -9.85 4.17 2.24
N GLY A 54 -10.25 4.96 3.23
CA GLY A 54 -11.50 4.74 3.96
C GLY A 54 -12.73 4.87 3.07
N ASP A 55 -12.80 5.93 2.30
CA ASP A 55 -13.91 6.17 1.36
C ASP A 55 -13.93 5.08 0.27
N ALA A 56 -12.75 4.67 -0.21
CA ALA A 56 -12.63 3.58 -1.17
C ALA A 56 -13.13 2.25 -0.59
N ILE A 57 -12.71 1.86 0.62
CA ILE A 57 -13.19 0.62 1.28
C ILE A 57 -14.72 0.63 1.43
N ILE A 58 -15.30 1.75 1.85
CA ILE A 58 -16.74 1.87 2.04
C ILE A 58 -17.48 1.72 0.70
N SER A 59 -17.03 2.43 -0.32
CA SER A 59 -17.63 2.37 -1.66
C SER A 59 -17.47 1.01 -2.32
N ASP A 60 -16.28 0.42 -2.23
CA ASP A 60 -15.98 -0.86 -2.85
C ASP A 60 -16.65 -2.02 -2.12
N PHE A 61 -16.90 -1.92 -0.81
CA PHE A 61 -17.55 -2.96 -0.03
C PHE A 61 -18.91 -3.32 -0.63
N ASP A 62 -19.76 -2.36 -0.91
CA ASP A 62 -21.07 -2.58 -1.50
C ASP A 62 -20.97 -3.16 -2.91
N LEU A 63 -20.00 -2.68 -3.69
CA LEU A 63 -19.79 -3.13 -5.06
C LEU A 63 -19.30 -4.59 -5.12
N ILE A 64 -18.28 -4.95 -4.33
CA ILE A 64 -17.65 -6.28 -4.39
C ILE A 64 -18.43 -7.35 -3.65
N THR A 65 -19.32 -6.98 -2.70
CA THR A 65 -20.16 -7.92 -1.96
C THR A 65 -21.57 -8.09 -2.58
N LYS A 66 -21.92 -7.21 -3.52
CA LYS A 66 -23.20 -7.27 -4.23
C LYS A 66 -23.44 -8.66 -4.81
N ASP A 67 -24.63 -9.18 -4.57
CA ASP A 67 -25.09 -10.50 -5.05
C ASP A 67 -24.23 -11.69 -4.55
N LYS A 68 -23.33 -11.48 -3.57
CA LYS A 68 -22.55 -12.53 -2.95
C LYS A 68 -23.05 -12.87 -1.55
N LYS A 69 -22.82 -14.12 -1.13
CA LYS A 69 -23.12 -14.60 0.20
C LYS A 69 -21.83 -14.68 1.03
N SER A 70 -21.81 -13.97 2.15
CA SER A 70 -20.74 -14.10 3.13
C SER A 70 -20.72 -15.48 3.76
N GLN A 71 -19.53 -15.99 4.07
CA GLN A 71 -19.40 -17.12 5.00
C GLN A 71 -19.96 -16.74 6.39
N THR A 72 -20.39 -17.75 7.13
CA THR A 72 -20.80 -17.58 8.53
C THR A 72 -19.58 -17.19 9.36
N ILE A 73 -19.72 -16.19 10.23
CA ILE A 73 -18.69 -15.83 11.21
C ILE A 73 -18.51 -17.04 12.15
N PRO A 74 -17.28 -17.58 12.32
CA PRO A 74 -17.03 -18.75 13.16
C PRO A 74 -17.34 -18.48 14.64
N ASP A 75 -17.64 -19.57 15.36
CA ASP A 75 -17.79 -19.53 16.81
C ASP A 75 -16.48 -19.05 17.47
N GLY A 76 -16.59 -18.28 18.55
CA GLY A 76 -15.46 -17.69 19.26
C GLY A 76 -14.95 -16.36 18.69
N VAL A 77 -15.46 -15.90 17.56
CA VAL A 77 -15.21 -14.56 17.05
C VAL A 77 -16.16 -13.56 17.73
N GLN A 78 -15.61 -12.55 18.36
CA GLN A 78 -16.39 -11.43 18.88
C GLN A 78 -16.58 -10.38 17.78
N PHE A 79 -17.79 -9.86 17.64
CA PHE A 79 -18.05 -8.86 16.59
C PHE A 79 -19.09 -7.82 17.00
N LEU A 80 -18.97 -6.63 16.39
CA LEU A 80 -19.98 -5.56 16.42
C LEU A 80 -20.34 -5.19 14.99
N ASN A 81 -21.65 -4.98 14.75
CA ASN A 81 -22.22 -4.59 13.46
C ASN A 81 -21.99 -5.64 12.36
N LYS A 82 -22.57 -6.82 12.54
CA LYS A 82 -22.41 -7.99 11.67
C LYS A 82 -22.69 -7.71 10.20
N ASP A 83 -23.66 -6.87 9.90
CA ASP A 83 -24.12 -6.60 8.53
C ASP A 83 -23.06 -5.89 7.67
N LEU A 84 -22.05 -5.29 8.30
CA LEU A 84 -20.89 -4.68 7.66
C LEU A 84 -19.64 -5.58 7.72
N ILE A 85 -19.79 -6.88 7.98
CA ILE A 85 -18.69 -7.85 7.98
C ILE A 85 -18.93 -8.88 6.87
N PHE A 86 -18.02 -8.95 5.92
CA PHE A 86 -18.09 -9.90 4.82
C PHE A 86 -16.85 -10.80 4.78
N LEU A 87 -17.11 -12.11 4.72
CA LEU A 87 -16.09 -13.16 4.68
C LEU A 87 -16.20 -13.93 3.37
N GLU A 88 -15.17 -13.87 2.56
CA GLU A 88 -15.04 -14.70 1.35
C GLU A 88 -14.76 -16.17 1.71
N GLN A 89 -14.95 -17.05 0.72
CA GLN A 89 -14.71 -18.48 0.88
C GLN A 89 -13.28 -18.80 1.35
N GLY A 90 -13.17 -19.65 2.36
CA GLY A 90 -11.91 -20.11 2.92
C GLY A 90 -11.26 -19.13 3.91
N ALA A 91 -11.93 -18.02 4.25
CA ALA A 91 -11.49 -17.12 5.31
C ALA A 91 -11.48 -17.84 6.68
N LYS A 92 -10.40 -17.66 7.46
CA LYS A 92 -10.17 -18.27 8.77
C LYS A 92 -10.04 -17.19 9.83
N LEU A 93 -10.82 -17.28 10.88
CA LEU A 93 -10.89 -16.27 11.95
C LEU A 93 -10.95 -16.94 13.34
N PRO A 94 -9.92 -17.65 13.79
CA PRO A 94 -9.92 -18.22 15.13
C PRO A 94 -9.81 -17.11 16.19
N PHE A 95 -10.81 -17.01 17.10
CA PHE A 95 -10.78 -16.22 18.34
C PHE A 95 -10.26 -14.78 18.17
N CYS A 96 -10.74 -14.05 17.18
CA CYS A 96 -10.42 -12.63 16.96
C CYS A 96 -11.62 -11.73 17.31
N THR A 97 -11.41 -10.41 17.28
CA THR A 97 -12.46 -9.40 17.52
C THR A 97 -12.59 -8.49 16.30
N LEU A 98 -13.81 -8.35 15.77
CA LEU A 98 -14.12 -7.52 14.62
C LEU A 98 -15.11 -6.43 15.01
N ASN A 99 -14.73 -5.17 14.90
CA ASN A 99 -15.59 -4.02 15.18
C ASN A 99 -15.85 -3.20 13.91
N ALA A 100 -17.00 -3.41 13.29
CA ALA A 100 -17.46 -2.72 12.09
C ALA A 100 -18.34 -1.49 12.37
N THR A 101 -18.31 -0.90 13.57
CA THR A 101 -19.16 0.26 13.90
C THR A 101 -18.81 1.53 13.14
N ASN A 102 -17.54 1.69 12.75
CA ASN A 102 -17.06 2.86 12.03
C ASN A 102 -16.92 2.66 10.51
N GLY A 103 -17.22 1.46 10.02
CA GLY A 103 -17.15 1.11 8.61
C GLY A 103 -16.97 -0.38 8.38
N PRO A 104 -17.10 -0.84 7.13
CA PRO A 104 -17.11 -2.25 6.79
C PRO A 104 -15.78 -2.96 7.03
N ILE A 105 -15.89 -4.28 7.21
CA ILE A 105 -14.76 -5.21 7.30
C ILE A 105 -14.90 -6.27 6.22
N TYR A 106 -13.99 -6.29 5.27
CA TYR A 106 -13.92 -7.28 4.20
C TYR A 106 -12.75 -8.23 4.42
N ILE A 107 -13.02 -9.53 4.48
CA ILE A 107 -12.01 -10.58 4.63
C ILE A 107 -11.99 -11.42 3.35
N GLY A 108 -10.94 -11.29 2.58
CA GLY A 108 -10.77 -11.91 1.27
C GLY A 108 -10.57 -13.42 1.31
N LYS A 109 -10.62 -14.03 0.14
CA LYS A 109 -10.55 -15.48 -0.06
C LYS A 109 -9.28 -16.08 0.54
N ASN A 110 -9.45 -17.19 1.30
CA ASN A 110 -8.35 -17.92 1.97
C ASN A 110 -7.48 -17.06 2.89
N SER A 111 -7.92 -15.89 3.32
CA SER A 111 -7.20 -15.07 4.27
C SER A 111 -7.39 -15.56 5.69
N GLU A 112 -6.44 -15.25 6.55
CA GLU A 112 -6.45 -15.66 7.94
C GLU A 112 -6.24 -14.47 8.87
N ILE A 113 -7.13 -14.32 9.87
CA ILE A 113 -6.93 -13.43 11.00
C ILE A 113 -6.72 -14.30 12.23
N MET A 114 -5.47 -14.36 12.70
CA MET A 114 -5.07 -15.23 13.79
C MET A 114 -5.59 -14.75 15.15
N GLU A 115 -5.48 -15.61 16.13
CA GLU A 115 -6.02 -15.48 17.48
C GLU A 115 -5.61 -14.18 18.17
N GLY A 116 -6.53 -13.62 18.93
CA GLY A 116 -6.31 -12.41 19.74
C GLY A 116 -6.17 -11.11 18.93
N SER A 117 -6.34 -11.16 17.61
CA SER A 117 -6.28 -9.94 16.79
C SER A 117 -7.53 -9.07 16.99
N LEU A 118 -7.32 -7.75 17.05
CA LEU A 118 -8.35 -6.74 17.25
C LEU A 118 -8.43 -5.88 15.99
N ILE A 119 -9.53 -5.99 15.25
CA ILE A 119 -9.73 -5.30 13.97
C ILE A 119 -10.89 -4.31 14.10
N ARG A 120 -10.65 -3.07 13.71
CA ARG A 120 -11.67 -2.02 13.60
C ARG A 120 -11.76 -1.50 12.16
N GLY A 121 -12.97 -1.54 11.59
CA GLY A 121 -13.24 -1.00 10.25
C GLY A 121 -13.21 0.54 10.17
N PRO A 122 -13.13 1.08 8.94
CA PRO A 122 -13.07 0.39 7.66
C PRO A 122 -11.79 -0.45 7.48
N PHE A 123 -11.92 -1.70 7.09
CA PHE A 123 -10.78 -2.61 6.92
C PHE A 123 -11.00 -3.58 5.76
N ALA A 124 -9.98 -3.78 4.96
CA ALA A 124 -9.98 -4.81 3.93
C ALA A 124 -8.68 -5.63 3.99
N VAL A 125 -8.81 -6.94 3.97
CA VAL A 125 -7.70 -7.85 3.74
C VAL A 125 -7.99 -8.68 2.50
N CYS A 126 -7.08 -8.60 1.51
CA CYS A 126 -7.21 -9.30 0.24
C CYS A 126 -6.80 -10.77 0.37
N GLU A 127 -7.01 -11.53 -0.70
CA GLU A 127 -6.86 -12.98 -0.72
C GLU A 127 -5.47 -13.47 -0.30
N ASN A 128 -5.44 -14.65 0.32
CA ASN A 128 -4.25 -15.37 0.76
C ASN A 128 -3.34 -14.58 1.73
N SER A 129 -3.88 -13.57 2.38
CA SER A 129 -3.15 -12.73 3.32
C SER A 129 -3.36 -13.17 4.76
N VAL A 130 -2.42 -12.86 5.63
CA VAL A 130 -2.42 -13.29 7.04
C VAL A 130 -2.21 -12.10 7.97
N VAL A 131 -3.16 -11.92 8.88
CA VAL A 131 -3.00 -11.07 10.06
C VAL A 131 -2.52 -11.93 11.22
N LYS A 132 -1.35 -11.59 11.77
CA LYS A 132 -0.68 -12.37 12.81
C LYS A 132 -1.35 -12.21 14.17
N MET A 133 -1.09 -13.18 15.06
CA MET A 133 -1.65 -13.21 16.43
C MET A 133 -1.50 -11.89 17.15
N GLY A 134 -2.54 -11.49 17.89
CA GLY A 134 -2.50 -10.33 18.76
C GLY A 134 -2.35 -8.99 18.06
N SER A 135 -2.56 -8.93 16.74
CA SER A 135 -2.46 -7.70 15.98
C SER A 135 -3.53 -6.69 16.38
N LYS A 136 -3.19 -5.40 16.33
CA LYS A 136 -4.10 -4.28 16.55
C LYS A 136 -4.16 -3.47 15.25
N ILE A 137 -5.30 -3.57 14.56
CA ILE A 137 -5.49 -2.86 13.27
C ILE A 137 -6.72 -1.96 13.39
N TYR A 138 -6.52 -0.67 13.14
CA TYR A 138 -7.58 0.34 13.22
C TYR A 138 -7.29 1.50 12.25
N GLY A 139 -8.30 2.39 12.09
CA GLY A 139 -8.25 3.33 10.98
C GLY A 139 -8.37 2.60 9.65
N SER A 140 -8.60 3.34 8.59
CA SER A 140 -8.88 2.78 7.27
C SER A 140 -7.67 2.05 6.69
N THR A 141 -7.62 0.72 6.85
CA THR A 141 -6.46 -0.09 6.49
C THR A 141 -6.81 -1.13 5.42
N THR A 142 -6.00 -1.17 4.37
CA THR A 142 -6.07 -2.20 3.32
C THR A 142 -4.80 -3.04 3.32
N ILE A 143 -4.97 -4.36 3.43
CA ILE A 143 -3.90 -5.34 3.30
C ILE A 143 -4.05 -6.02 1.95
N GLY A 144 -3.16 -5.75 1.01
CA GLY A 144 -3.14 -6.33 -0.33
C GLY A 144 -2.93 -7.84 -0.33
N PRO A 145 -3.05 -8.49 -1.51
CA PRO A 145 -3.00 -9.95 -1.61
C PRO A 145 -1.65 -10.52 -1.20
N HIS A 146 -1.68 -11.74 -0.66
CA HIS A 146 -0.49 -12.49 -0.24
C HIS A 146 0.41 -11.79 0.81
N CYS A 147 -0.09 -10.80 1.52
CA CYS A 147 0.64 -10.09 2.57
C CYS A 147 0.62 -10.83 3.91
N LYS A 148 1.60 -10.53 4.75
CA LYS A 148 1.61 -10.97 6.15
C LYS A 148 1.86 -9.75 7.04
N VAL A 149 0.88 -9.43 7.89
CA VAL A 149 0.96 -8.24 8.75
C VAL A 149 0.76 -8.59 10.22
N GLY A 150 1.36 -7.83 11.10
CA GLY A 150 1.30 -8.02 12.55
C GLY A 150 1.72 -6.76 13.32
N GLY A 151 1.55 -6.80 14.64
CA GLY A 151 1.80 -5.67 15.51
C GLY A 151 0.68 -4.64 15.46
N GLU A 152 1.04 -3.37 15.49
CA GLU A 152 0.06 -2.27 15.47
C GLU A 152 0.08 -1.54 14.13
N ILE A 153 -1.06 -1.49 13.46
CA ILE A 153 -1.21 -0.88 12.14
C ILE A 153 -2.42 0.06 12.14
N SER A 154 -2.21 1.28 11.68
CA SER A 154 -3.27 2.29 11.60
C SER A 154 -3.25 3.01 10.26
N ASN A 155 -4.43 3.13 9.64
CA ASN A 155 -4.66 3.96 8.45
C ASN A 155 -3.58 3.78 7.37
N SER A 156 -3.32 2.55 6.97
CA SER A 156 -2.21 2.21 6.05
C SER A 156 -2.66 1.29 4.92
N VAL A 157 -1.97 1.38 3.79
CA VAL A 157 -2.22 0.55 2.62
C VAL A 157 -0.98 -0.26 2.28
N PHE A 158 -1.15 -1.58 2.20
CA PHE A 158 -0.14 -2.52 1.69
C PHE A 158 -0.54 -2.98 0.30
N PHE A 159 0.37 -2.93 -0.62
CA PHE A 159 0.28 -3.63 -1.89
C PHE A 159 0.61 -5.12 -1.71
N GLY A 160 0.60 -5.89 -2.80
CA GLY A 160 0.74 -7.34 -2.69
C GLY A 160 2.08 -7.86 -2.18
N TYR A 161 2.10 -9.09 -1.68
CA TYR A 161 3.30 -9.86 -1.34
C TYR A 161 4.23 -9.25 -0.29
N SER A 162 3.77 -8.27 0.47
CA SER A 162 4.57 -7.54 1.44
C SER A 162 4.37 -8.04 2.86
N ASN A 163 5.42 -7.93 3.67
CA ASN A 163 5.43 -8.43 5.04
C ASN A 163 5.81 -7.34 6.04
N LYS A 164 4.98 -7.17 7.06
CA LYS A 164 5.27 -6.57 8.35
C LYS A 164 4.72 -7.53 9.42
N SER A 165 5.30 -8.71 9.53
CA SER A 165 4.69 -9.84 10.27
C SER A 165 4.84 -9.76 11.78
N HIS A 166 5.67 -8.88 12.30
CA HIS A 166 6.04 -8.79 13.72
C HIS A 166 5.55 -7.51 14.37
N ASP A 167 5.73 -7.37 15.67
CA ASP A 167 5.42 -6.17 16.43
C ASP A 167 6.15 -4.92 15.90
N GLY A 168 5.75 -3.77 16.38
CA GLY A 168 6.13 -2.45 15.92
C GLY A 168 4.94 -1.70 15.30
N PHE A 169 4.98 -0.36 15.39
CA PHE A 169 3.92 0.53 14.91
C PHE A 169 4.13 0.94 13.45
N LEU A 170 3.06 0.90 12.67
CA LEU A 170 2.99 1.46 11.31
C LEU A 170 1.69 2.26 11.16
N GLY A 171 1.80 3.56 10.94
CA GLY A 171 0.63 4.44 10.77
C GLY A 171 0.73 5.38 9.58
N ASN A 172 -0.41 5.67 8.94
CA ASN A 172 -0.54 6.63 7.82
C ASN A 172 0.50 6.39 6.71
N SER A 173 0.60 5.15 6.26
CA SER A 173 1.71 4.66 5.43
C SER A 173 1.23 3.96 4.17
N VAL A 174 2.08 3.96 3.15
CA VAL A 174 1.90 3.18 1.91
C VAL A 174 3.11 2.27 1.73
N ILE A 175 2.86 0.98 1.66
CA ILE A 175 3.89 -0.06 1.49
C ILE A 175 3.70 -0.71 0.12
N GLY A 176 4.68 -0.59 -0.74
CA GLY A 176 4.70 -1.17 -2.08
C GLY A 176 4.69 -2.69 -2.09
N GLU A 177 4.86 -3.28 -3.26
CA GLU A 177 4.91 -4.74 -3.42
C GLU A 177 6.27 -5.33 -3.01
N TRP A 178 6.25 -6.59 -2.59
CA TRP A 178 7.46 -7.35 -2.27
C TRP A 178 8.34 -6.74 -1.16
N CYS A 179 7.76 -5.83 -0.35
CA CYS A 179 8.45 -5.21 0.77
C CYS A 179 8.57 -6.15 1.97
N ASN A 180 9.60 -5.94 2.78
CA ASN A 180 9.74 -6.67 4.04
C ASN A 180 10.27 -5.77 5.15
N LEU A 181 9.45 -5.56 6.17
CA LEU A 181 9.84 -4.84 7.38
C LEU A 181 10.26 -5.86 8.44
N GLY A 182 11.48 -5.71 8.94
CA GLY A 182 12.03 -6.55 10.01
C GLY A 182 11.23 -6.40 11.32
N ALA A 183 11.44 -7.35 12.23
CA ALA A 183 10.78 -7.34 13.54
C ALA A 183 11.06 -6.02 14.30
N ASP A 184 10.07 -5.56 15.04
CA ASP A 184 10.14 -4.32 15.83
C ASP A 184 10.51 -3.07 15.00
N SER A 185 10.11 -3.05 13.73
CA SER A 185 10.22 -1.84 12.91
C SER A 185 9.10 -0.88 13.24
N ASN A 186 9.46 0.36 13.55
CA ASN A 186 8.53 1.40 13.98
C ASN A 186 8.56 2.60 13.05
N THR A 187 7.42 3.23 12.85
CA THR A 187 7.24 4.39 11.99
C THR A 187 6.57 5.51 12.74
N SER A 188 7.24 6.63 12.96
CA SER A 188 6.55 7.83 13.44
C SER A 188 5.63 8.37 12.36
N ASN A 189 4.40 8.74 12.72
CA ASN A 189 3.43 9.35 11.81
C ASN A 189 2.97 10.75 12.23
N LEU A 190 3.38 11.21 13.41
CA LEU A 190 3.04 12.52 13.96
C LEU A 190 4.31 13.17 14.53
N LYS A 191 4.53 14.44 14.22
CA LYS A 191 5.62 15.21 14.82
C LYS A 191 5.25 15.68 16.24
N ASN A 192 6.21 15.70 17.14
CA ASN A 192 6.00 16.15 18.54
C ASN A 192 5.46 17.59 18.65
N ASN A 193 5.77 18.45 17.67
CA ASN A 193 5.29 19.82 17.61
C ASN A 193 3.97 19.99 16.83
N TYR A 194 3.33 18.88 16.44
CA TYR A 194 2.09 18.86 15.68
C TYR A 194 2.11 19.63 14.33
N ALA A 195 3.30 19.95 13.83
CA ALA A 195 3.44 20.61 12.54
C ALA A 195 3.09 19.67 11.37
N GLU A 196 2.68 20.24 10.25
CA GLU A 196 2.46 19.50 9.02
C GLU A 196 3.69 18.71 8.61
N VAL A 197 3.44 17.55 8.03
CA VAL A 197 4.49 16.65 7.55
C VAL A 197 4.93 17.08 6.15
N LYS A 198 6.22 17.01 5.89
CA LYS A 198 6.79 17.16 4.55
C LYS A 198 7.22 15.80 4.02
N LEU A 199 6.92 15.54 2.75
CA LEU A 199 7.40 14.37 2.01
C LEU A 199 8.29 14.78 0.85
N TRP A 200 9.26 13.90 0.53
CA TRP A 200 10.01 14.02 -0.71
C TRP A 200 9.09 13.83 -1.92
N ASN A 201 9.19 14.74 -2.86
CA ASN A 201 8.47 14.70 -4.13
C ASN A 201 9.47 14.63 -5.28
N TYR A 202 9.30 13.62 -6.15
CA TYR A 202 10.21 13.38 -7.27
C TYR A 202 10.04 14.40 -8.41
N GLU A 203 8.86 14.99 -8.58
CA GLU A 203 8.60 15.98 -9.62
C GLU A 203 9.29 17.31 -9.31
N SER A 204 9.19 17.78 -8.06
CA SER A 204 9.82 19.02 -7.61
C SER A 204 11.26 18.82 -7.09
N GLU A 205 11.72 17.57 -6.97
CA GLU A 205 13.02 17.18 -6.38
C GLU A 205 13.30 17.82 -5.02
N SER A 206 12.26 17.94 -4.21
CA SER A 206 12.29 18.62 -2.92
C SER A 206 11.28 18.06 -1.93
N PHE A 207 11.39 18.47 -0.66
CA PHE A 207 10.38 18.18 0.34
C PHE A 207 9.23 19.17 0.26
N ILE A 208 8.04 18.68 -0.06
CA ILE A 208 6.81 19.49 -0.16
C ILE A 208 5.90 19.25 1.05
N ASN A 209 5.11 20.24 1.44
CA ASN A 209 4.09 20.11 2.47
C ASN A 209 2.97 19.19 2.00
N THR A 210 2.55 18.27 2.85
CA THR A 210 1.43 17.37 2.57
C THR A 210 0.07 17.99 2.93
N GLY A 211 0.05 19.04 3.74
CA GLY A 211 -1.16 19.57 4.37
C GLY A 211 -1.71 18.67 5.49
N LEU A 212 -0.97 17.63 5.90
CA LEU A 212 -1.38 16.64 6.88
C LEU A 212 -0.49 16.68 8.12
N GLN A 213 -1.10 16.55 9.29
CA GLN A 213 -0.38 16.33 10.56
C GLN A 213 0.09 14.88 10.70
N PHE A 214 -0.67 13.93 10.15
CA PHE A 214 -0.36 12.51 10.23
C PHE A 214 0.09 11.98 8.87
N CYS A 215 1.36 11.58 8.77
CA CYS A 215 1.91 10.97 7.58
C CYS A 215 3.17 10.16 7.95
N GLY A 216 3.14 8.86 7.72
CA GLY A 216 4.20 7.93 8.08
C GLY A 216 5.18 7.65 6.95
N LEU A 217 5.26 6.38 6.57
CA LEU A 217 6.23 5.82 5.64
C LEU A 217 5.63 5.60 4.25
N MET A 218 6.32 6.09 3.22
CA MET A 218 6.08 5.74 1.82
C MET A 218 7.22 4.84 1.36
N MET A 219 6.96 3.56 1.14
CA MET A 219 7.98 2.56 0.82
C MET A 219 7.74 1.96 -0.56
N GLY A 220 8.70 2.11 -1.46
CA GLY A 220 8.67 1.57 -2.81
C GLY A 220 8.95 0.06 -2.85
N ASP A 221 8.60 -0.55 -3.97
CA ASP A 221 8.62 -2.00 -4.18
C ASP A 221 9.98 -2.64 -3.92
N HIS A 222 9.95 -3.92 -3.54
CA HIS A 222 11.12 -4.73 -3.23
C HIS A 222 12.02 -4.21 -2.10
N THR A 223 11.64 -3.13 -1.42
CA THR A 223 12.41 -2.54 -0.32
C THR A 223 12.34 -3.40 0.93
N LYS A 224 13.46 -3.46 1.63
CA LYS A 224 13.58 -4.23 2.87
C LYS A 224 14.22 -3.39 3.96
N CYS A 225 13.80 -3.61 5.21
CA CYS A 225 14.53 -3.09 6.35
C CYS A 225 14.84 -4.16 7.39
N GLY A 226 15.94 -3.99 8.08
CA GLY A 226 16.38 -4.87 9.17
C GLY A 226 15.44 -4.77 10.38
N ILE A 227 15.68 -5.65 11.36
CA ILE A 227 15.01 -5.59 12.67
C ILE A 227 15.33 -4.26 13.38
N ASN A 228 14.40 -3.80 14.24
CA ASN A 228 14.54 -2.57 15.03
C ASN A 228 14.79 -1.30 14.20
N THR A 229 14.29 -1.26 12.95
CA THR A 229 14.42 -0.07 12.13
C THR A 229 13.40 0.99 12.59
N MET A 230 13.88 2.22 12.82
CA MET A 230 13.06 3.35 13.22
C MET A 230 12.94 4.35 12.07
N PHE A 231 11.72 4.57 11.57
CA PHE A 231 11.48 5.58 10.54
C PHE A 231 10.89 6.84 11.14
N ASN A 232 11.42 7.98 10.76
CA ASN A 232 10.86 9.29 11.11
C ASN A 232 9.54 9.55 10.38
N THR A 233 8.77 10.50 10.93
CA THR A 233 7.56 11.05 10.31
C THR A 233 7.88 11.54 8.89
N GLY A 234 7.09 11.10 7.91
CA GLY A 234 7.24 11.52 6.53
C GLY A 234 8.50 10.98 5.84
N THR A 235 8.85 9.74 6.10
CA THR A 235 9.95 9.07 5.40
C THR A 235 9.50 8.51 4.05
N VAL A 236 10.26 8.80 3.00
CA VAL A 236 10.09 8.23 1.65
C VAL A 236 11.27 7.34 1.35
N VAL A 237 11.02 6.08 1.03
CA VAL A 237 12.02 5.08 0.65
C VAL A 237 11.70 4.59 -0.75
N GLY A 238 12.67 4.69 -1.64
CA GLY A 238 12.54 4.26 -3.03
C GLY A 238 12.53 2.74 -3.21
N VAL A 239 12.45 2.32 -4.46
CA VAL A 239 12.43 0.91 -4.88
C VAL A 239 13.76 0.22 -4.61
N PHE A 240 13.75 -1.04 -4.20
CA PHE A 240 14.96 -1.83 -3.91
C PHE A 240 15.93 -1.20 -2.89
N ALA A 241 15.47 -0.39 -1.98
CA ALA A 241 16.32 0.00 -0.86
C ALA A 241 16.46 -1.16 0.14
N ASN A 242 17.65 -1.30 0.73
CA ASN A 242 17.90 -2.22 1.82
C ASN A 242 18.47 -1.43 3.00
N ILE A 243 17.65 -1.27 4.04
CA ILE A 243 17.93 -0.39 5.17
C ILE A 243 18.28 -1.22 6.39
N PHE A 244 19.41 -0.94 7.02
CA PHE A 244 19.86 -1.64 8.23
C PHE A 244 20.79 -0.76 9.07
N GLY A 245 21.07 -1.21 10.28
CA GLY A 245 21.88 -0.48 11.24
C GLY A 245 21.05 0.25 12.29
N SER A 246 21.72 0.96 13.18
CA SER A 246 21.08 1.67 14.31
C SER A 246 20.77 3.12 13.96
N GLY A 247 19.76 3.69 14.61
CA GLY A 247 19.32 5.07 14.44
C GLY A 247 18.35 5.27 13.28
N PHE A 248 17.94 6.52 13.07
CA PHE A 248 16.99 6.85 12.02
C PHE A 248 17.69 7.02 10.67
N PRO A 249 17.22 6.37 9.60
CA PRO A 249 17.66 6.71 8.25
C PRO A 249 17.19 8.12 7.89
N ARG A 250 17.73 8.66 6.80
CA ARG A 250 17.26 9.95 6.24
C ARG A 250 15.78 9.87 5.85
N ASN A 251 15.07 10.99 5.91
CA ASN A 251 13.66 11.08 5.49
C ASN A 251 13.45 10.83 3.99
N PHE A 252 14.50 10.89 3.18
CA PHE A 252 14.50 10.42 1.81
C PHE A 252 15.65 9.43 1.60
N VAL A 253 15.31 8.20 1.25
CA VAL A 253 16.23 7.14 0.87
C VAL A 253 16.00 6.81 -0.61
N PRO A 254 16.92 7.11 -1.51
CA PRO A 254 16.75 6.83 -2.93
C PRO A 254 16.57 5.34 -3.25
N SER A 255 16.00 5.05 -4.42
CA SER A 255 15.93 3.67 -4.93
C SER A 255 17.34 3.07 -5.05
N PHE A 256 17.44 1.75 -4.85
CA PHE A 256 18.70 1.01 -4.90
C PHE A 256 19.77 1.52 -3.92
N SER A 257 19.35 1.95 -2.74
CA SER A 257 20.25 2.29 -1.63
C SER A 257 20.50 1.07 -0.74
N TRP A 258 21.74 0.88 -0.32
CA TRP A 258 22.16 -0.17 0.60
C TRP A 258 22.88 0.45 1.79
N GLY A 259 22.30 0.38 2.99
CA GLY A 259 22.89 0.99 4.18
C GLY A 259 21.88 1.50 5.18
N GLY A 260 22.22 2.58 5.89
CA GLY A 260 21.36 3.19 6.91
C GLY A 260 21.93 4.51 7.43
N ASN A 261 21.72 4.81 8.71
CA ASN A 261 22.13 6.09 9.30
C ASN A 261 23.64 6.42 9.16
N LYS A 262 24.50 5.39 9.13
CA LYS A 262 25.96 5.57 8.95
C LYS A 262 26.38 5.85 7.51
N GLY A 263 25.47 5.82 6.57
CA GLY A 263 25.70 6.03 5.15
C GLY A 263 25.06 4.96 4.27
N PHE A 264 25.01 5.25 3.00
CA PHE A 264 24.49 4.37 1.97
C PHE A 264 25.51 4.12 0.87
N THR A 265 25.39 3.00 0.21
CA THR A 265 26.08 2.65 -1.04
C THR A 265 25.03 2.22 -2.06
N THR A 266 25.42 2.11 -3.31
CA THR A 266 24.50 1.63 -4.35
C THR A 266 24.28 0.12 -4.25
N TYR A 267 23.01 -0.29 -4.16
CA TYR A 267 22.62 -1.69 -4.25
C TYR A 267 22.62 -2.09 -5.73
N LEU A 268 23.62 -2.83 -6.15
CA LEU A 268 23.82 -3.19 -7.54
C LEU A 268 22.68 -4.08 -8.06
N THR A 269 22.20 -3.78 -9.25
CA THR A 269 21.06 -4.46 -9.90
C THR A 269 21.21 -5.98 -9.95
N LYS A 270 22.43 -6.48 -10.23
CA LYS A 270 22.70 -7.94 -10.24
C LYS A 270 22.27 -8.60 -8.94
N LYS A 271 22.71 -8.08 -7.79
CA LYS A 271 22.37 -8.65 -6.46
C LYS A 271 20.91 -8.40 -6.10
N ALA A 272 20.38 -7.23 -6.43
CA ALA A 272 18.99 -6.87 -6.17
C ALA A 272 18.04 -7.84 -6.90
N PHE A 273 18.30 -8.14 -8.17
CA PHE A 273 17.47 -9.03 -9.00
C PHE A 273 17.64 -10.51 -8.63
N GLU A 274 18.83 -10.95 -8.23
CA GLU A 274 19.01 -12.28 -7.63
C GLU A 274 18.11 -12.46 -6.41
N VAL A 275 18.07 -11.48 -5.50
CA VAL A 275 17.20 -11.51 -4.32
C VAL A 275 15.72 -11.45 -4.70
N ALA A 276 15.33 -10.61 -5.67
CA ALA A 276 13.95 -10.56 -6.16
C ALA A 276 13.49 -11.90 -6.70
N SER A 277 14.31 -12.51 -7.57
CA SER A 277 14.01 -13.84 -8.14
C SER A 277 13.75 -14.88 -7.06
N LEU A 278 14.64 -14.98 -6.07
CA LEU A 278 14.50 -15.94 -4.95
C LEU A 278 13.24 -15.67 -4.10
N VAL A 279 12.93 -14.38 -3.83
CA VAL A 279 11.74 -13.99 -3.06
C VAL A 279 10.46 -14.31 -3.80
N MET A 280 10.40 -14.03 -5.10
CA MET A 280 9.24 -14.28 -5.95
C MET A 280 9.03 -15.78 -6.18
N GLU A 281 10.09 -16.53 -6.47
CA GLU A 281 10.05 -17.99 -6.64
C GLU A 281 9.49 -18.69 -5.38
N ARG A 282 9.88 -18.26 -4.18
CA ARG A 282 9.35 -18.77 -2.92
C ARG A 282 7.84 -18.58 -2.77
N ARG A 283 7.25 -17.66 -3.53
CA ARG A 283 5.81 -17.36 -3.58
C ARG A 283 5.13 -17.93 -4.83
N GLY A 284 5.83 -18.76 -5.62
CA GLY A 284 5.33 -19.34 -6.85
C GLY A 284 5.25 -18.35 -8.02
N CYS A 285 5.90 -17.18 -7.90
CA CYS A 285 5.97 -16.15 -8.94
C CYS A 285 7.35 -16.19 -9.63
N LYS A 286 7.39 -15.76 -10.88
CA LYS A 286 8.65 -15.67 -11.64
C LYS A 286 9.05 -14.20 -11.78
N PHE A 287 10.32 -13.91 -11.52
CA PHE A 287 10.93 -12.64 -11.92
C PHE A 287 11.24 -12.69 -13.41
N THR A 288 10.51 -11.91 -14.19
CA THR A 288 10.55 -11.98 -15.67
C THR A 288 11.60 -11.04 -16.26
N THR A 289 11.88 -11.20 -17.55
CA THR A 289 12.72 -10.26 -18.32
C THR A 289 12.11 -8.85 -18.29
N GLN A 290 10.79 -8.75 -18.41
CA GLN A 290 10.09 -7.47 -18.38
C GLN A 290 10.23 -6.79 -17.02
N ASP A 291 10.13 -7.51 -15.90
CA ASP A 291 10.39 -6.95 -14.57
C ASP A 291 11.82 -6.40 -14.48
N SER A 292 12.78 -7.17 -15.00
CA SER A 292 14.19 -6.76 -15.03
C SER A 292 14.41 -5.49 -15.85
N GLU A 293 13.75 -5.34 -16.99
CA GLU A 293 13.85 -4.16 -17.86
C GLU A 293 13.27 -2.92 -17.21
N ILE A 294 12.06 -3.02 -16.65
CA ILE A 294 11.41 -1.93 -15.91
C ILE A 294 12.29 -1.49 -14.74
N LEU A 295 12.80 -2.44 -13.95
CA LEU A 295 13.58 -2.13 -12.76
C LEU A 295 14.99 -1.62 -13.08
N LYS A 296 15.56 -1.97 -14.23
CA LYS A 296 16.79 -1.32 -14.75
C LYS A 296 16.53 0.13 -15.10
N GLU A 297 15.41 0.44 -15.73
CA GLU A 297 15.03 1.83 -16.01
C GLU A 297 14.88 2.62 -14.71
N VAL A 298 14.19 2.07 -13.69
CA VAL A 298 14.09 2.68 -12.36
C VAL A 298 15.48 2.91 -11.74
N PHE A 299 16.41 1.98 -11.94
CA PHE A 299 17.80 2.14 -11.47
C PHE A 299 18.49 3.33 -12.12
N GLU A 300 18.38 3.48 -13.45
CA GLU A 300 19.02 4.56 -14.20
C GLU A 300 18.40 5.94 -13.90
N ILE A 301 17.05 6.07 -13.96
CA ILE A 301 16.40 7.37 -13.69
C ILE A 301 16.58 7.84 -12.25
N SER A 302 16.73 6.93 -11.29
CA SER A 302 16.98 7.25 -9.88
C SER A 302 18.46 7.49 -9.54
N LYS A 303 19.38 7.28 -10.48
CA LYS A 303 20.83 7.40 -10.26
C LYS A 303 21.24 8.77 -9.74
N LYS A 304 20.61 9.83 -10.24
CA LYS A 304 20.89 11.21 -9.83
C LYS A 304 20.66 11.48 -8.34
N TYR A 305 19.84 10.68 -7.67
CA TYR A 305 19.58 10.81 -6.23
C TYR A 305 20.57 10.04 -5.34
N ARG A 306 21.40 9.16 -5.92
CA ARG A 306 22.42 8.38 -5.21
C ARG A 306 23.77 9.09 -5.30
N SER A 307 23.97 10.11 -4.48
CA SER A 307 25.21 10.93 -4.43
C SER A 307 26.20 10.44 -3.37
N TYR A 308 26.36 9.13 -3.17
CA TYR A 308 27.24 8.49 -2.21
C TYR A 308 28.10 7.40 -2.85
#